data_8cd1a7efacdb417d649356daf676c6fd
#
_entry.id   8cd1a7efacdb417d649356daf676c6fd
#
_cell.length_a   1.000
_cell.length_b   1.000
_cell.length_c   1.000
_cell.angle_alpha   90.00
_cell.angle_beta   90.00
_cell.angle_gamma   90.00
#
_symmetry.space_group_name_H-M   'P 1'
#
loop_
_entity.id
_entity.type
_entity.pdbx_description
1 polymer ?
#
loop_
_entity_poly.entity_id
_entity_poly.type
_entity_poly.pdbx_seq_one_letter_code
_entity_poly.pdbx_strand_id
1 'polypeptide(L)'
;LHTKKPDAALPFRLAQRFITNKAAYDRLGAANADKLALGTGPYKFKEWVRGQWFVLEKNPGYSHSDHKPTVDEIVFRNIPESEVAITSLLNKEVDIISNVPPESARRVTGRARIESARTINIMFLGMHSSVPQFKNKLVRQAVNYAIDRQALTKAVLKGYAYPMEAPVGPDQYGYSPEIGPKYNHNPAKAKQLLAQAGYPNGFEVDFLVPLGQYNKVKDVAEAIGAMLKAVGIRAKLRTQDQDSGFAAIRDGKADMYIFGRGSVVDPSEYLHQYFHTGVTKRLEFSNPKVDAALDAEQASFDPAERAKLLEKAMSLLMEEAPVAWLYQYQGLQGVSNDFDFKANPGEDVYAWDLKPKAR
;
A
#
# COMPACT_ATOMS: atom_id res chain seq x y z
N LEU A 1 -5.31 11.14 -26.58
CA LEU A 1 -4.18 11.44 -25.71
C LEU A 1 -2.88 11.23 -26.48
N HIS A 2 -1.94 12.16 -26.36
CA HIS A 2 -0.60 12.04 -26.91
C HIS A 2 0.41 12.08 -25.75
N THR A 3 1.25 11.08 -25.67
CA THR A 3 2.33 11.03 -24.66
C THR A 3 3.66 11.49 -25.28
N LYS A 4 4.53 12.07 -24.50
CA LYS A 4 5.87 12.50 -24.97
C LYS A 4 6.82 11.33 -25.18
N LYS A 5 6.55 10.21 -24.50
CA LYS A 5 7.30 8.95 -24.57
C LYS A 5 6.29 7.78 -24.55
N PRO A 6 6.66 6.58 -25.03
CA PRO A 6 5.86 5.38 -24.83
C PRO A 6 5.55 5.16 -23.35
N ASP A 7 4.33 4.72 -23.04
CA ASP A 7 3.86 4.54 -21.67
C ASP A 7 2.83 3.41 -21.59
N ALA A 8 3.32 2.20 -21.39
CA ALA A 8 2.50 1.00 -21.30
C ALA A 8 1.62 0.96 -20.05
N ALA A 9 1.98 1.71 -19.00
CA ALA A 9 1.18 1.82 -17.77
C ALA A 9 0.08 2.90 -17.85
N LEU A 10 0.01 3.68 -18.94
CA LEU A 10 -0.97 4.76 -19.10
C LEU A 10 -2.42 4.31 -18.92
N PRO A 11 -2.89 3.16 -19.48
CA PRO A 11 -4.25 2.69 -19.27
C PRO A 11 -4.60 2.50 -17.79
N PHE A 12 -3.70 1.94 -17.00
CA PHE A 12 -3.87 1.73 -15.55
C PHE A 12 -3.93 3.06 -14.79
N ARG A 13 -3.09 4.03 -15.17
CA ARG A 13 -3.13 5.37 -14.58
C ARG A 13 -4.41 6.11 -14.91
N LEU A 14 -4.93 5.96 -16.12
CA LEU A 14 -6.21 6.55 -16.55
C LEU A 14 -7.40 5.91 -15.84
N ALA A 15 -7.37 4.59 -15.60
CA ALA A 15 -8.43 3.89 -14.89
C ALA A 15 -8.62 4.40 -13.45
N GLN A 16 -7.61 5.02 -12.86
CA GLN A 16 -7.67 5.65 -11.53
C GLN A 16 -8.11 7.12 -11.57
N ARG A 17 -8.51 7.64 -12.73
CA ARG A 17 -8.93 9.04 -12.90
C ARG A 17 -10.39 9.11 -13.27
N PHE A 18 -11.13 9.91 -12.52
CA PHE A 18 -12.55 10.14 -12.80
C PHE A 18 -12.72 11.20 -13.88
N ILE A 19 -13.68 10.98 -14.78
CA ILE A 19 -14.09 11.96 -15.78
C ILE A 19 -15.13 12.87 -15.14
N THR A 20 -14.76 14.13 -14.90
CA THR A 20 -15.64 15.12 -14.29
C THR A 20 -16.59 15.73 -15.34
N ASN A 21 -17.82 16.01 -14.94
CA ASN A 21 -18.77 16.75 -15.79
C ASN A 21 -18.27 18.20 -15.99
N LYS A 22 -17.85 18.53 -17.23
CA LYS A 22 -17.27 19.83 -17.55
C LYS A 22 -18.23 21.00 -17.28
N ALA A 23 -19.49 20.89 -17.68
CA ALA A 23 -20.46 21.95 -17.48
C ALA A 23 -20.72 22.26 -15.99
N ALA A 24 -20.71 21.23 -15.15
CA ALA A 24 -20.84 21.39 -13.72
C ALA A 24 -19.56 21.98 -13.11
N TYR A 25 -18.39 21.54 -13.56
CA TYR A 25 -17.11 22.12 -13.14
C TYR A 25 -17.00 23.61 -13.47
N ASP A 26 -17.36 24.00 -14.70
CA ASP A 26 -17.32 25.39 -15.14
C ASP A 26 -18.29 26.27 -14.34
N ARG A 27 -19.49 25.74 -13.99
CA ARG A 27 -20.52 26.45 -13.21
C ARG A 27 -20.13 26.63 -11.74
N LEU A 28 -19.52 25.61 -11.12
CA LEU A 28 -19.23 25.59 -9.70
C LEU A 28 -17.89 26.22 -9.35
N GLY A 29 -16.97 26.25 -10.32
CA GLY A 29 -15.58 26.63 -10.13
C GLY A 29 -14.74 25.54 -9.44
N ALA A 30 -13.44 25.59 -9.67
CA ALA A 30 -12.49 24.58 -9.16
C ALA A 30 -12.58 24.36 -7.63
N ALA A 31 -12.80 25.42 -6.86
CA ALA A 31 -12.88 25.37 -5.40
C ALA A 31 -14.10 24.59 -4.85
N ASN A 32 -15.08 24.28 -5.70
CA ASN A 32 -16.32 23.59 -5.31
C ASN A 32 -16.56 22.31 -6.14
N ALA A 33 -15.74 22.03 -7.16
CA ALA A 33 -15.92 20.90 -8.05
C ALA A 33 -15.75 19.56 -7.34
N ASP A 34 -14.88 19.51 -6.36
CA ASP A 34 -14.61 18.35 -5.47
C ASP A 34 -15.71 18.12 -4.40
N LYS A 35 -16.65 19.07 -4.23
CA LYS A 35 -17.78 18.92 -3.29
C LYS A 35 -18.98 18.19 -3.89
N LEU A 36 -19.00 17.96 -5.21
CA LEU A 36 -20.12 17.33 -5.89
C LEU A 36 -19.63 16.12 -6.71
N ALA A 37 -20.02 14.94 -6.27
CA ALA A 37 -19.82 13.69 -7.00
C ALA A 37 -20.76 13.66 -8.22
N LEU A 38 -20.39 14.32 -9.31
CA LEU A 38 -21.14 14.39 -10.57
C LEU A 38 -20.56 13.39 -11.57
N GLY A 39 -20.93 12.16 -11.43
CA GLY A 39 -20.55 11.06 -12.32
C GLY A 39 -21.72 10.45 -13.05
N THR A 40 -21.41 9.43 -13.86
CA THR A 40 -22.39 8.61 -14.62
C THR A 40 -22.56 7.22 -13.99
N GLY A 41 -22.16 7.05 -12.74
CA GLY A 41 -22.16 5.77 -12.03
C GLY A 41 -23.55 5.25 -11.66
N PRO A 42 -23.62 4.02 -11.09
CA PRO A 42 -24.87 3.38 -10.70
C PRO A 42 -25.58 4.05 -9.53
N TYR A 43 -24.89 4.91 -8.81
CA TYR A 43 -25.44 5.68 -7.70
C TYR A 43 -25.19 7.17 -7.90
N LYS A 44 -26.10 7.99 -7.34
CA LYS A 44 -26.02 9.45 -7.31
C LYS A 44 -25.74 9.94 -5.90
N PHE A 45 -25.04 11.05 -5.81
CA PHE A 45 -24.88 11.79 -4.56
C PHE A 45 -26.23 12.28 -4.04
N LYS A 46 -26.47 12.04 -2.76
CA LYS A 46 -27.67 12.51 -2.06
C LYS A 46 -27.32 13.53 -0.99
N GLU A 47 -26.43 13.18 -0.06
CA GLU A 47 -26.11 14.02 1.09
C GLU A 47 -24.67 13.79 1.57
N TRP A 48 -24.05 14.79 2.15
CA TRP A 48 -22.76 14.70 2.82
C TRP A 48 -22.71 15.61 4.05
N VAL A 49 -22.60 15.03 5.22
CA VAL A 49 -22.30 15.72 6.48
C VAL A 49 -20.85 15.40 6.85
N ARG A 50 -19.97 16.41 6.70
CA ARG A 50 -18.53 16.23 6.91
C ARG A 50 -18.23 15.64 8.29
N GLY A 51 -17.39 14.62 8.34
CA GLY A 51 -17.00 13.92 9.55
C GLY A 51 -18.05 12.97 10.12
N GLN A 52 -19.24 12.87 9.52
CA GLN A 52 -20.32 12.01 10.00
C GLN A 52 -20.73 10.96 8.97
N TRP A 53 -21.31 11.36 7.84
CA TRP A 53 -21.75 10.42 6.80
C TRP A 53 -21.77 11.02 5.40
N PHE A 54 -21.77 10.12 4.43
CA PHE A 54 -21.95 10.38 3.01
C PHE A 54 -22.98 9.40 2.46
N VAL A 55 -23.99 9.93 1.78
CA VAL A 55 -25.14 9.14 1.31
C VAL A 55 -25.21 9.14 -0.22
N LEU A 56 -25.36 7.96 -0.76
CA LEU A 56 -25.62 7.72 -2.17
C LEU A 56 -26.98 7.08 -2.36
N GLU A 57 -27.71 7.48 -3.39
CA GLU A 57 -28.97 6.87 -3.82
C GLU A 57 -28.84 6.24 -5.22
N LYS A 58 -29.64 5.22 -5.47
CA LYS A 58 -29.69 4.53 -6.75
C LYS A 58 -29.93 5.50 -7.91
N ASN A 59 -29.15 5.36 -8.98
CA ASN A 59 -29.32 6.13 -10.21
C ASN A 59 -30.27 5.42 -11.20
N PRO A 60 -31.53 5.84 -11.30
CA PRO A 60 -32.48 5.19 -12.23
C PRO A 60 -32.09 5.37 -13.72
N GLY A 61 -31.26 6.36 -14.04
CA GLY A 61 -30.75 6.60 -15.38
C GLY A 61 -29.50 5.78 -15.74
N TYR A 62 -29.01 4.91 -14.85
CA TYR A 62 -27.86 4.06 -15.15
C TYR A 62 -28.22 2.92 -16.08
N SER A 63 -27.64 2.90 -17.28
CA SER A 63 -28.03 1.99 -18.37
C SER A 63 -27.05 0.86 -18.64
N HIS A 64 -25.86 0.86 -17.99
CA HIS A 64 -24.89 -0.22 -18.22
C HIS A 64 -25.37 -1.53 -17.58
N SER A 65 -25.14 -2.64 -18.28
CA SER A 65 -25.47 -3.99 -17.80
C SER A 65 -24.63 -4.42 -16.61
N ASP A 66 -23.38 -3.94 -16.56
CA ASP A 66 -22.42 -4.25 -15.53
C ASP A 66 -22.62 -3.31 -14.33
N HIS A 67 -22.36 -3.80 -13.14
CA HIS A 67 -22.41 -3.01 -11.90
C HIS A 67 -23.79 -2.40 -11.59
N LYS A 68 -24.88 -3.13 -11.86
CA LYS A 68 -26.22 -2.67 -11.53
C LYS A 68 -26.37 -2.43 -10.01
N PRO A 69 -27.08 -1.35 -9.61
CA PRO A 69 -27.39 -1.10 -8.21
C PRO A 69 -28.20 -2.25 -7.61
N THR A 70 -27.76 -2.76 -6.48
CA THR A 70 -28.37 -3.88 -5.74
C THR A 70 -29.19 -3.42 -4.56
N VAL A 71 -28.92 -2.23 -4.03
CA VAL A 71 -29.64 -1.58 -2.93
C VAL A 71 -30.06 -0.17 -3.35
N ASP A 72 -31.10 0.37 -2.72
CA ASP A 72 -31.64 1.68 -3.10
C ASP A 72 -30.82 2.84 -2.55
N GLU A 73 -30.22 2.65 -1.38
CA GLU A 73 -29.43 3.68 -0.70
C GLU A 73 -28.20 3.06 -0.01
N ILE A 74 -27.09 3.81 0.01
CA ILE A 74 -25.86 3.43 0.71
C ILE A 74 -25.43 4.61 1.57
N VAL A 75 -25.21 4.33 2.85
CA VAL A 75 -24.73 5.31 3.83
C VAL A 75 -23.31 4.94 4.27
N PHE A 76 -22.34 5.75 3.90
CA PHE A 76 -20.99 5.65 4.43
C PHE A 76 -20.89 6.45 5.71
N ARG A 77 -20.75 5.77 6.85
CA ARG A 77 -20.62 6.39 8.18
C ARG A 77 -19.14 6.47 8.57
N ASN A 78 -18.72 7.64 9.04
CA ASN A 78 -17.38 7.80 9.63
C ASN A 78 -17.40 7.35 11.10
N ILE A 79 -16.80 6.20 11.38
CA ILE A 79 -16.66 5.64 12.73
C ILE A 79 -15.15 5.42 12.97
N PRO A 80 -14.44 6.41 13.54
CA PRO A 80 -12.97 6.35 13.66
C PRO A 80 -12.47 5.22 14.56
N GLU A 81 -13.24 4.89 15.61
CA GLU A 81 -12.85 3.91 16.61
C GLU A 81 -13.26 2.49 16.18
N SER A 82 -12.29 1.62 15.91
CA SER A 82 -12.53 0.26 15.40
C SER A 82 -13.45 -0.57 16.31
N GLU A 83 -13.32 -0.42 17.64
CA GLU A 83 -14.15 -1.15 18.60
C GLU A 83 -15.63 -0.70 18.56
N VAL A 84 -15.85 0.60 18.31
CA VAL A 84 -17.20 1.15 18.10
C VAL A 84 -17.77 0.61 16.78
N ALA A 85 -16.97 0.61 15.71
CA ALA A 85 -17.38 0.06 14.42
C ALA A 85 -17.78 -1.42 14.52
N ILE A 86 -16.99 -2.24 15.22
CA ILE A 86 -17.30 -3.67 15.46
C ILE A 86 -18.61 -3.81 16.24
N THR A 87 -18.82 -3.00 17.27
CA THR A 87 -20.04 -3.04 18.07
C THR A 87 -21.25 -2.65 17.22
N SER A 88 -21.15 -1.59 16.41
CA SER A 88 -22.19 -1.17 15.48
C SER A 88 -22.55 -2.27 14.46
N LEU A 89 -21.56 -3.00 13.94
CA LEU A 89 -21.81 -4.13 13.05
C LEU A 89 -22.59 -5.25 13.77
N LEU A 90 -22.17 -5.63 14.97
CA LEU A 90 -22.81 -6.70 15.75
C LEU A 90 -24.24 -6.33 16.19
N ASN A 91 -24.51 -5.02 16.39
CA ASN A 91 -25.83 -4.47 16.69
C ASN A 91 -26.70 -4.25 15.44
N LYS A 92 -26.17 -4.50 14.22
CA LYS A 92 -26.85 -4.23 12.94
C LYS A 92 -27.11 -2.73 12.66
N GLU A 93 -26.29 -1.86 13.23
CA GLU A 93 -26.33 -0.42 12.93
C GLU A 93 -25.59 -0.08 11.63
N VAL A 94 -24.64 -0.95 11.24
CA VAL A 94 -23.93 -0.94 9.96
C VAL A 94 -23.83 -2.38 9.44
N ASP A 95 -23.69 -2.53 8.12
CA ASP A 95 -23.65 -3.84 7.46
C ASP A 95 -22.24 -4.29 7.11
N ILE A 96 -21.32 -3.34 6.87
CA ILE A 96 -19.92 -3.61 6.56
C ILE A 96 -19.05 -2.61 7.31
N ILE A 97 -17.93 -3.09 7.83
CA ILE A 97 -16.86 -2.28 8.39
C ILE A 97 -15.54 -2.64 7.72
N SER A 98 -14.73 -1.62 7.43
CA SER A 98 -13.38 -1.77 6.90
C SER A 98 -12.33 -1.76 8.01
N ASN A 99 -11.12 -2.22 7.71
CA ASN A 99 -9.94 -2.10 8.58
C ASN A 99 -10.12 -2.69 9.98
N VAL A 100 -10.73 -3.89 10.08
CA VAL A 100 -10.83 -4.60 11.36
C VAL A 100 -9.43 -4.90 11.88
N PRO A 101 -9.06 -4.48 13.10
CA PRO A 101 -7.76 -4.81 13.66
C PRO A 101 -7.60 -6.33 13.82
N PRO A 102 -6.41 -6.89 13.50
CA PRO A 102 -6.16 -8.33 13.61
C PRO A 102 -6.50 -8.93 14.98
N GLU A 103 -6.22 -8.21 16.06
CA GLU A 103 -6.52 -8.62 17.43
C GLU A 103 -8.02 -8.70 17.72
N SER A 104 -8.82 -7.88 17.04
CA SER A 104 -10.28 -7.78 17.23
C SER A 104 -11.07 -8.67 16.26
N ALA A 105 -10.44 -9.26 15.26
CA ALA A 105 -11.10 -10.07 14.23
C ALA A 105 -11.93 -11.22 14.81
N ARG A 106 -11.47 -11.86 15.90
CA ARG A 106 -12.18 -12.95 16.58
C ARG A 106 -13.49 -12.53 17.25
N ARG A 107 -13.71 -11.24 17.47
CA ARG A 107 -14.96 -10.70 18.04
C ARG A 107 -16.08 -10.62 17.01
N VAL A 108 -15.72 -10.54 15.73
CA VAL A 108 -16.69 -10.48 14.62
C VAL A 108 -17.23 -11.88 14.37
N THR A 109 -18.26 -12.26 15.12
CA THR A 109 -18.88 -13.59 15.08
C THR A 109 -20.40 -13.49 15.21
N GLY A 110 -21.09 -14.62 15.09
CA GLY A 110 -22.56 -14.70 15.27
C GLY A 110 -23.31 -14.11 14.09
N ARG A 111 -23.68 -12.83 14.18
CA ARG A 111 -24.45 -12.11 13.15
C ARG A 111 -23.61 -11.54 12.02
N ALA A 112 -22.28 -11.56 12.17
CA ALA A 112 -21.33 -11.07 11.21
C ALA A 112 -20.18 -12.07 11.04
N ARG A 113 -19.37 -11.86 9.99
CA ARG A 113 -18.17 -12.65 9.69
C ARG A 113 -17.04 -11.73 9.25
N ILE A 114 -15.83 -12.24 9.30
CA ILE A 114 -14.67 -11.61 8.65
C ILE A 114 -14.57 -12.11 7.21
N GLU A 115 -14.58 -11.18 6.28
CA GLU A 115 -14.10 -11.39 4.91
C GLU A 115 -12.68 -10.84 4.81
N SER A 116 -11.81 -11.55 4.10
CA SER A 116 -10.42 -11.13 3.98
C SER A 116 -9.84 -11.39 2.60
N ALA A 117 -8.95 -10.50 2.17
CA ALA A 117 -8.19 -10.65 0.94
C ALA A 117 -6.73 -10.26 1.17
N ARG A 118 -5.80 -10.86 0.42
CA ARG A 118 -4.45 -10.32 0.29
C ARG A 118 -4.56 -8.98 -0.42
N THR A 119 -4.08 -7.91 0.22
CA THR A 119 -4.15 -6.58 -0.40
C THR A 119 -3.05 -6.40 -1.43
N ILE A 120 -3.27 -5.48 -2.37
CA ILE A 120 -2.23 -4.98 -3.27
C ILE A 120 -1.39 -3.86 -2.63
N ASN A 121 -1.57 -3.64 -1.33
CA ASN A 121 -0.83 -2.66 -0.54
C ASN A 121 0.48 -3.28 -0.06
N ILE A 122 1.58 -2.65 -0.36
CA ILE A 122 2.92 -3.11 0.00
C ILE A 122 3.52 -2.26 1.11
N MET A 123 4.23 -2.88 2.03
CA MET A 123 4.97 -2.20 3.09
C MET A 123 6.46 -2.40 2.92
N PHE A 124 7.24 -1.34 3.11
CA PHE A 124 8.70 -1.39 3.01
C PHE A 124 9.38 -0.46 4.01
N LEU A 125 10.64 -0.75 4.30
CA LEU A 125 11.57 0.10 5.02
C LEU A 125 12.41 0.86 4.01
N GLY A 126 12.24 2.17 3.92
CA GLY A 126 13.02 3.06 3.07
C GLY A 126 14.36 3.41 3.71
N MET A 127 15.41 3.48 2.90
CA MET A 127 16.76 3.87 3.29
C MET A 127 17.21 5.04 2.40
N HIS A 128 17.29 6.25 2.97
CA HIS A 128 17.57 7.45 2.19
C HIS A 128 19.04 7.51 1.77
N SER A 129 19.31 7.65 0.48
CA SER A 129 20.68 7.57 -0.08
C SER A 129 21.57 8.77 0.27
N SER A 130 21.04 9.86 0.83
CA SER A 130 21.87 10.95 1.35
C SER A 130 22.60 10.56 2.65
N VAL A 131 22.08 9.58 3.38
CA VAL A 131 22.72 9.04 4.59
C VAL A 131 23.99 8.29 4.17
N PRO A 132 25.18 8.68 4.68
CA PRO A 132 26.46 8.13 4.21
C PRO A 132 26.52 6.60 4.22
N GLN A 133 25.97 5.98 5.27
CA GLN A 133 25.93 4.51 5.42
C GLN A 133 25.08 3.87 4.32
N PHE A 134 23.94 4.45 3.97
CA PHE A 134 23.02 3.90 2.96
C PHE A 134 23.46 4.15 1.51
N LYS A 135 24.52 4.95 1.27
CA LYS A 135 25.18 5.01 -0.05
C LYS A 135 25.80 3.67 -0.40
N ASN A 136 26.27 2.91 0.58
CA ASN A 136 26.90 1.61 0.36
C ASN A 136 25.85 0.50 0.22
N LYS A 137 25.83 -0.16 -0.96
CA LYS A 137 24.94 -1.29 -1.26
C LYS A 137 25.03 -2.41 -0.21
N LEU A 138 26.21 -2.72 0.29
CA LEU A 138 26.40 -3.78 1.28
C LEU A 138 25.67 -3.48 2.59
N VAL A 139 25.59 -2.20 2.99
CA VAL A 139 24.82 -1.78 4.16
C VAL A 139 23.32 -1.99 3.94
N ARG A 140 22.83 -1.61 2.77
CA ARG A 140 21.41 -1.79 2.43
C ARG A 140 21.02 -3.27 2.37
N GLN A 141 21.92 -4.11 1.82
CA GLN A 141 21.74 -5.57 1.82
C GLN A 141 21.80 -6.14 3.24
N ALA A 142 22.72 -5.64 4.09
CA ALA A 142 22.78 -6.05 5.49
C ALA A 142 21.49 -5.78 6.25
N VAL A 143 20.87 -4.61 6.05
CA VAL A 143 19.55 -4.28 6.60
C VAL A 143 18.49 -5.30 6.15
N ASN A 144 18.51 -5.68 4.85
CA ASN A 144 17.59 -6.66 4.31
C ASN A 144 17.76 -8.06 4.95
N TYR A 145 19.02 -8.52 5.15
CA TYR A 145 19.30 -9.80 5.83
C TYR A 145 19.02 -9.77 7.33
N ALA A 146 19.05 -8.59 7.97
CA ALA A 146 18.77 -8.46 9.40
C ALA A 146 17.29 -8.63 9.74
N ILE A 147 16.38 -8.38 8.80
CA ILE A 147 14.93 -8.35 9.04
C ILE A 147 14.32 -9.75 8.87
N ASP A 148 13.72 -10.27 9.93
CA ASP A 148 12.90 -11.48 9.92
C ASP A 148 11.44 -11.14 9.55
N ARG A 149 11.13 -11.22 8.27
CA ARG A 149 9.79 -10.95 7.74
C ARG A 149 8.74 -11.94 8.23
N GLN A 150 9.15 -13.20 8.46
CA GLN A 150 8.27 -14.23 9.00
C GLN A 150 7.88 -13.91 10.46
N ALA A 151 8.86 -13.50 11.27
CA ALA A 151 8.59 -13.09 12.65
C ALA A 151 7.67 -11.86 12.69
N LEU A 152 7.89 -10.85 11.83
CA LEU A 152 7.01 -9.68 11.73
C LEU A 152 5.56 -10.07 11.41
N THR A 153 5.36 -10.91 10.40
CA THR A 153 4.00 -11.29 9.97
C THR A 153 3.31 -12.20 10.97
N LYS A 154 4.01 -13.16 11.57
CA LYS A 154 3.42 -14.13 12.51
C LYS A 154 3.26 -13.57 13.91
N ALA A 155 4.31 -12.95 14.47
CA ALA A 155 4.30 -12.54 15.87
C ALA A 155 3.67 -11.15 16.07
N VAL A 156 4.06 -10.15 15.26
CA VAL A 156 3.57 -8.78 15.41
C VAL A 156 2.19 -8.61 14.77
N LEU A 157 2.04 -9.09 13.53
CA LEU A 157 0.80 -8.93 12.75
C LEU A 157 -0.17 -10.12 12.90
N LYS A 158 0.10 -11.05 13.84
CA LYS A 158 -0.79 -12.15 14.22
C LYS A 158 -1.22 -13.08 13.07
N GLY A 159 -0.42 -13.16 12.01
CA GLY A 159 -0.73 -13.94 10.81
C GLY A 159 -1.56 -13.20 9.75
N TYR A 160 -1.95 -11.95 10.00
CA TYR A 160 -2.73 -11.15 9.06
C TYR A 160 -1.85 -10.28 8.14
N ALA A 161 -0.77 -10.86 7.69
CA ALA A 161 0.10 -10.31 6.67
C ALA A 161 0.91 -11.42 5.99
N TYR A 162 1.36 -11.15 4.78
CA TYR A 162 2.18 -12.04 3.97
C TYR A 162 3.57 -11.44 3.81
N PRO A 163 4.65 -12.16 4.16
CA PRO A 163 6.00 -11.65 3.96
C PRO A 163 6.28 -11.41 2.48
N MET A 164 6.97 -10.33 2.16
CA MET A 164 7.38 -10.00 0.79
C MET A 164 8.82 -10.39 0.55
N GLU A 165 9.04 -11.05 -0.59
CA GLU A 165 10.36 -11.47 -1.09
C GLU A 165 10.72 -10.83 -2.44
N ALA A 166 9.84 -9.92 -2.91
CA ALA A 166 9.97 -9.19 -4.16
C ALA A 166 9.25 -7.84 -4.04
N PRO A 167 9.46 -6.91 -4.97
CA PRO A 167 8.77 -5.63 -5.01
C PRO A 167 7.25 -5.71 -5.18
N VAL A 168 6.74 -6.84 -5.64
CA VAL A 168 5.30 -7.14 -5.81
C VAL A 168 4.96 -8.50 -5.20
N GLY A 169 3.69 -8.70 -4.87
CA GLY A 169 3.19 -9.99 -4.39
C GLY A 169 2.84 -10.97 -5.52
N PRO A 170 2.64 -12.26 -5.18
CA PRO A 170 2.41 -13.34 -6.17
C PRO A 170 1.22 -13.11 -7.10
N ASP A 171 0.20 -12.39 -6.64
CA ASP A 171 -1.04 -12.16 -7.38
C ASP A 171 -1.01 -10.85 -8.19
N GLN A 172 0.15 -10.15 -8.24
CA GLN A 172 0.30 -8.88 -8.94
C GLN A 172 1.01 -9.07 -10.29
N TYR A 173 0.65 -8.22 -11.25
CA TYR A 173 1.26 -8.23 -12.58
C TYR A 173 2.80 -8.06 -12.49
N GLY A 174 3.52 -8.80 -13.31
CA GLY A 174 4.98 -8.80 -13.36
C GLY A 174 5.66 -9.60 -12.23
N TYR A 175 4.91 -10.24 -11.32
CA TYR A 175 5.52 -11.15 -10.35
C TYR A 175 6.13 -12.36 -11.05
N SER A 176 7.31 -12.73 -10.56
CA SER A 176 7.98 -14.00 -10.90
C SER A 176 8.70 -14.53 -9.65
N PRO A 177 8.69 -15.84 -9.38
CA PRO A 177 9.49 -16.44 -8.31
C PRO A 177 11.00 -16.25 -8.54
N GLU A 178 11.43 -15.99 -9.77
CA GLU A 178 12.83 -15.76 -10.15
C GLU A 178 13.34 -14.35 -9.78
N ILE A 179 12.45 -13.42 -9.43
CA ILE A 179 12.88 -12.09 -8.95
C ILE A 179 13.79 -12.28 -7.74
N GLY A 180 15.04 -11.87 -7.88
CA GLY A 180 16.06 -12.06 -6.85
C GLY A 180 17.06 -10.91 -6.76
N PRO A 181 17.97 -10.97 -5.80
CA PRO A 181 18.21 -12.00 -4.78
C PRO A 181 17.15 -12.04 -3.68
N LYS A 182 16.97 -13.23 -3.05
CA LYS A 182 16.09 -13.38 -1.88
C LYS A 182 16.84 -13.07 -0.59
N TYR A 183 16.25 -12.27 0.28
CA TYR A 183 16.83 -11.87 1.57
C TYR A 183 16.19 -12.68 2.71
N ASN A 184 16.59 -13.95 2.84
CA ASN A 184 16.23 -14.77 3.99
C ASN A 184 16.93 -14.21 5.25
N HIS A 185 16.21 -14.19 6.38
CA HIS A 185 16.77 -13.71 7.63
C HIS A 185 18.09 -14.38 7.98
N ASN A 186 19.18 -13.61 8.04
CA ASN A 186 20.52 -14.09 8.34
C ASN A 186 21.34 -12.99 9.02
N PRO A 187 21.24 -12.85 10.35
CA PRO A 187 22.00 -11.84 11.11
C PRO A 187 23.53 -12.01 11.00
N ALA A 188 24.02 -13.23 10.83
CA ALA A 188 25.46 -13.46 10.65
C ALA A 188 25.95 -12.87 9.32
N LYS A 189 25.20 -13.08 8.23
CA LYS A 189 25.47 -12.47 6.92
C LYS A 189 25.37 -10.95 6.98
N ALA A 190 24.38 -10.42 7.69
CA ALA A 190 24.21 -8.97 7.90
C ALA A 190 25.45 -8.37 8.57
N LYS A 191 25.95 -8.96 9.68
CA LYS A 191 27.19 -8.53 10.35
C LYS A 191 28.41 -8.60 9.44
N GLN A 192 28.54 -9.67 8.66
CA GLN A 192 29.63 -9.81 7.68
C GLN A 192 29.62 -8.67 6.67
N LEU A 193 28.45 -8.35 6.10
CA LEU A 193 28.30 -7.27 5.11
C LEU A 193 28.58 -5.89 5.73
N LEU A 194 28.15 -5.65 6.96
CA LEU A 194 28.45 -4.41 7.68
C LEU A 194 29.95 -4.25 7.90
N ALA A 195 30.66 -5.31 8.31
CA ALA A 195 32.11 -5.27 8.48
C ALA A 195 32.82 -4.99 7.15
N GLN A 196 32.42 -5.65 6.05
CA GLN A 196 32.95 -5.39 4.71
C GLN A 196 32.66 -3.96 4.21
N ALA A 197 31.56 -3.38 4.66
CA ALA A 197 31.20 -2.00 4.35
C ALA A 197 31.93 -0.95 5.18
N GLY A 198 32.79 -1.37 6.16
CA GLY A 198 33.52 -0.49 7.04
C GLY A 198 32.80 -0.16 8.37
N TYR A 199 31.75 -0.89 8.71
CA TYR A 199 30.93 -0.69 9.93
C TYR A 199 30.95 -1.94 10.84
N PRO A 200 32.10 -2.48 11.27
CA PRO A 200 32.15 -3.71 12.08
C PRO A 200 31.49 -3.55 13.45
N ASN A 201 31.40 -2.30 13.97
CA ASN A 201 30.74 -1.96 15.23
C ASN A 201 29.34 -1.39 15.03
N GLY A 202 28.82 -1.41 13.78
CA GLY A 202 27.55 -0.82 13.44
C GLY A 202 27.56 0.71 13.40
N PHE A 203 26.36 1.31 13.45
CA PHE A 203 26.17 2.76 13.41
C PHE A 203 24.80 3.14 14.01
N GLU A 204 24.58 4.43 14.18
CA GLU A 204 23.27 5.00 14.55
C GLU A 204 22.57 5.61 13.33
N VAL A 205 21.23 5.55 13.33
CA VAL A 205 20.40 6.17 12.29
C VAL A 205 19.02 6.55 12.85
N ASP A 206 18.48 7.66 12.41
CA ASP A 206 17.11 8.04 12.75
C ASP A 206 16.11 7.19 11.98
N PHE A 207 15.08 6.67 12.68
CA PHE A 207 14.04 5.83 12.11
C PHE A 207 12.68 6.49 12.28
N LEU A 208 12.18 7.13 11.23
CA LEU A 208 10.89 7.80 11.22
C LEU A 208 9.75 6.80 11.08
N VAL A 209 8.76 6.92 11.94
CA VAL A 209 7.56 6.07 11.99
C VAL A 209 6.31 6.95 11.94
N PRO A 210 5.66 7.13 10.76
CA PRO A 210 4.38 7.82 10.66
C PRO A 210 3.28 6.99 11.33
N LEU A 211 2.54 7.61 12.26
CA LEU A 211 1.44 6.95 12.98
C LEU A 211 0.08 7.32 12.36
N GLY A 212 -0.90 6.43 12.48
CA GLY A 212 -2.30 6.69 12.16
C GLY A 212 -2.84 5.99 10.92
N GLN A 213 -2.01 5.63 9.94
CA GLN A 213 -2.48 4.98 8.71
C GLN A 213 -2.32 3.45 8.72
N TYR A 214 -1.22 2.96 9.25
CA TYR A 214 -0.89 1.53 9.12
C TYR A 214 -1.10 0.80 10.44
N ASN A 215 -1.83 -0.30 10.38
CA ASN A 215 -2.06 -1.15 11.55
C ASN A 215 -0.73 -1.63 12.14
N LYS A 216 -0.57 -1.51 13.47
CA LYS A 216 0.61 -2.00 14.20
C LYS A 216 1.96 -1.43 13.73
N VAL A 217 1.97 -0.29 13.04
CA VAL A 217 3.21 0.26 12.46
C VAL A 217 4.28 0.53 13.53
N LYS A 218 3.87 0.98 14.72
CA LYS A 218 4.79 1.22 15.84
C LYS A 218 5.40 -0.10 16.33
N ASP A 219 4.59 -1.12 16.57
CA ASP A 219 5.04 -2.44 17.02
C ASP A 219 5.98 -3.08 16.00
N VAL A 220 5.67 -2.93 14.69
CA VAL A 220 6.53 -3.38 13.59
C VAL A 220 7.86 -2.64 13.60
N ALA A 221 7.85 -1.32 13.77
CA ALA A 221 9.08 -0.51 13.79
C ALA A 221 9.96 -0.86 15.01
N GLU A 222 9.37 -1.09 16.17
CA GLU A 222 10.08 -1.52 17.39
C GLU A 222 10.72 -2.91 17.17
N ALA A 223 10.00 -3.85 16.57
CA ALA A 223 10.55 -5.16 16.23
C ALA A 223 11.71 -5.08 15.22
N ILE A 224 11.56 -4.27 14.16
CA ILE A 224 12.65 -4.00 13.21
C ILE A 224 13.84 -3.36 13.92
N GLY A 225 13.62 -2.38 14.78
CA GLY A 225 14.66 -1.74 15.57
C GLY A 225 15.46 -2.74 16.44
N ALA A 226 14.77 -3.70 17.06
CA ALA A 226 15.39 -4.78 17.83
C ALA A 226 16.24 -5.71 16.93
N MET A 227 15.72 -6.10 15.74
CA MET A 227 16.45 -6.92 14.78
C MET A 227 17.71 -6.21 14.25
N LEU A 228 17.61 -4.92 13.93
CA LEU A 228 18.74 -4.09 13.49
C LEU A 228 19.80 -3.93 14.60
N LYS A 229 19.37 -3.73 15.84
CA LYS A 229 20.25 -3.67 17.00
C LYS A 229 21.06 -4.95 17.19
N ALA A 230 20.47 -6.12 16.93
CA ALA A 230 21.16 -7.42 17.03
C ALA A 230 22.33 -7.55 16.05
N VAL A 231 22.36 -6.76 14.97
CA VAL A 231 23.48 -6.72 14.02
C VAL A 231 24.35 -5.48 14.14
N GLY A 232 24.10 -4.61 15.13
CA GLY A 232 24.89 -3.41 15.43
C GLY A 232 24.32 -2.08 14.94
N ILE A 233 23.18 -2.10 14.20
CA ILE A 233 22.54 -0.86 13.74
C ILE A 233 21.58 -0.35 14.81
N ARG A 234 21.88 0.81 15.40
CA ARG A 234 21.05 1.46 16.42
C ARG A 234 20.07 2.42 15.78
N ALA A 235 18.86 1.91 15.49
CA ALA A 235 17.78 2.72 14.95
C ALA A 235 17.09 3.52 16.07
N LYS A 236 17.15 4.86 16.01
CA LYS A 236 16.46 5.77 16.92
C LYS A 236 15.04 6.03 16.39
N LEU A 237 14.05 5.38 17.00
CA LEU A 237 12.66 5.54 16.59
C LEU A 237 12.17 6.96 16.91
N ARG A 238 11.67 7.63 15.88
CA ARG A 238 11.01 8.93 15.94
C ARG A 238 9.62 8.83 15.35
N THR A 239 8.61 8.91 16.22
CA THR A 239 7.22 8.89 15.78
C THR A 239 6.73 10.28 15.40
N GLN A 240 5.90 10.38 14.37
CA GLN A 240 5.18 11.59 13.98
C GLN A 240 3.75 11.22 13.60
N ASP A 241 2.84 12.20 13.64
CA ASP A 241 1.53 12.03 13.02
C ASP A 241 1.68 11.75 11.52
N GLN A 242 0.62 11.19 10.91
CA GLN A 242 0.63 10.74 9.53
C GLN A 242 1.07 11.83 8.56
N ASP A 243 0.47 13.01 8.66
CA ASP A 243 0.65 14.08 7.66
C ASP A 243 2.05 14.67 7.73
N SER A 244 2.52 14.96 8.95
CA SER A 244 3.89 15.46 9.20
C SER A 244 4.94 14.42 8.81
N GLY A 245 4.71 13.14 9.15
CA GLY A 245 5.62 12.05 8.79
C GLY A 245 5.72 11.85 7.28
N PHE A 246 4.59 11.86 6.58
CA PHE A 246 4.58 11.73 5.11
C PHE A 246 5.19 12.93 4.41
N ALA A 247 4.99 14.15 4.94
CA ALA A 247 5.66 15.34 4.44
C ALA A 247 7.18 15.22 4.60
N ALA A 248 7.67 14.80 5.77
CA ALA A 248 9.10 14.58 6.00
C ALA A 248 9.71 13.55 5.04
N ILE A 249 9.02 12.42 4.80
CA ILE A 249 9.45 11.41 3.82
C ILE A 249 9.47 11.98 2.41
N ARG A 250 8.40 12.65 1.98
CA ARG A 250 8.29 13.25 0.65
C ARG A 250 9.39 14.27 0.38
N ASP A 251 9.75 15.04 1.40
CA ASP A 251 10.74 16.12 1.31
C ASP A 251 12.18 15.63 1.52
N GLY A 252 12.40 14.30 1.68
CA GLY A 252 13.74 13.73 1.86
C GLY A 252 14.38 14.03 3.23
N LYS A 253 13.56 14.25 4.27
CA LYS A 253 14.00 14.60 5.63
C LYS A 253 13.97 13.41 6.61
N ALA A 254 13.88 12.19 6.09
CA ALA A 254 13.85 10.96 6.88
C ALA A 254 14.98 10.04 6.43
N ASP A 255 15.89 9.70 7.35
CA ASP A 255 17.05 8.86 7.07
C ASP A 255 16.65 7.42 6.74
N MET A 256 15.89 6.82 7.66
CA MET A 256 15.24 5.53 7.49
C MET A 256 13.79 5.67 7.91
N TYR A 257 12.87 5.01 7.22
CA TYR A 257 11.44 5.16 7.50
C TYR A 257 10.64 3.95 7.06
N ILE A 258 9.52 3.70 7.75
CA ILE A 258 8.54 2.72 7.31
C ILE A 258 7.45 3.43 6.50
N PHE A 259 7.09 2.83 5.36
CA PHE A 259 6.10 3.40 4.44
C PHE A 259 5.35 2.30 3.71
N GLY A 260 4.11 2.60 3.35
CA GLY A 260 3.29 1.74 2.53
C GLY A 260 2.93 2.40 1.20
N ARG A 261 2.79 1.59 0.17
CA ARG A 261 2.21 2.00 -1.11
C ARG A 261 0.94 1.20 -1.35
N GLY A 262 -0.19 1.91 -1.38
CA GLY A 262 -1.49 1.32 -1.68
C GLY A 262 -1.77 1.24 -3.17
N SER A 263 -2.74 0.41 -3.53
CA SER A 263 -3.31 0.31 -4.88
C SER A 263 -2.29 0.05 -5.99
N VAL A 264 -1.29 -0.81 -5.72
CA VAL A 264 -0.28 -1.20 -6.71
C VAL A 264 -0.90 -2.21 -7.69
N VAL A 265 -1.69 -1.72 -8.63
CA VAL A 265 -2.30 -2.53 -9.70
C VAL A 265 -1.27 -2.85 -10.78
N ASP A 266 -0.55 -1.83 -11.24
CA ASP A 266 0.59 -1.98 -12.14
C ASP A 266 1.86 -1.51 -11.42
N PRO A 267 2.89 -2.36 -11.31
CA PRO A 267 4.10 -2.01 -10.57
C PRO A 267 4.89 -0.86 -11.16
N SER A 268 4.81 -0.63 -12.47
CA SER A 268 5.51 0.46 -13.16
C SER A 268 5.26 1.82 -12.50
N GLU A 269 4.01 2.07 -12.06
CA GLU A 269 3.65 3.34 -11.46
C GLU A 269 4.51 3.67 -10.24
N TYR A 270 4.62 2.72 -9.28
CA TYR A 270 5.38 3.00 -8.07
C TYR A 270 6.87 2.78 -8.27
N LEU A 271 7.29 1.83 -9.14
CA LEU A 271 8.72 1.59 -9.42
C LEU A 271 9.37 2.82 -10.03
N HIS A 272 8.76 3.45 -11.03
CA HIS A 272 9.24 4.72 -11.58
C HIS A 272 9.21 5.85 -10.54
N GLN A 273 8.10 5.98 -9.80
CA GLN A 273 7.94 7.06 -8.84
C GLN A 273 8.98 7.04 -7.71
N TYR A 274 9.43 5.86 -7.31
CA TYR A 274 10.30 5.71 -6.13
C TYR A 274 11.76 5.43 -6.49
N PHE A 275 12.03 4.79 -7.63
CA PHE A 275 13.36 4.25 -7.91
C PHE A 275 14.01 4.78 -9.18
N HIS A 276 13.28 5.50 -10.05
CA HIS A 276 13.90 6.17 -11.19
C HIS A 276 14.61 7.45 -10.73
N THR A 277 15.84 7.65 -11.19
CA THR A 277 16.69 8.79 -10.81
C THR A 277 16.00 10.12 -11.01
N GLY A 278 16.04 10.98 -10.00
CA GLY A 278 15.56 12.36 -10.06
C GLY A 278 14.04 12.54 -9.96
N VAL A 279 13.26 11.45 -9.86
CA VAL A 279 11.79 11.56 -9.80
C VAL A 279 11.30 11.91 -8.39
N THR A 280 11.96 11.44 -7.35
CA THR A 280 11.54 11.68 -5.97
C THR A 280 12.70 12.00 -5.03
N LYS A 281 12.42 12.80 -4.01
CA LYS A 281 13.34 13.04 -2.89
C LYS A 281 13.21 12.01 -1.77
N ARG A 282 12.27 11.05 -1.85
CA ARG A 282 11.99 10.11 -0.76
C ARG A 282 13.16 9.21 -0.43
N LEU A 283 13.88 8.75 -1.45
CA LEU A 283 15.02 7.83 -1.30
C LEU A 283 16.31 8.44 -1.85
N GLU A 284 16.22 9.38 -2.77
CA GLU A 284 17.35 9.91 -3.58
C GLU A 284 18.21 8.78 -4.16
N PHE A 285 17.56 7.64 -4.46
CA PHE A 285 18.20 6.52 -5.10
C PHE A 285 18.50 6.85 -6.56
N SER A 286 19.68 6.44 -7.03
CA SER A 286 20.09 6.63 -8.41
C SER A 286 20.91 5.43 -8.88
N ASN A 287 20.47 4.81 -9.98
CA ASN A 287 21.23 3.76 -10.65
C ASN A 287 20.85 3.71 -12.13
N PRO A 288 21.78 4.04 -13.06
CA PRO A 288 21.48 4.07 -14.50
C PRO A 288 21.00 2.73 -15.08
N LYS A 289 21.41 1.58 -14.50
CA LYS A 289 20.95 0.26 -14.95
C LYS A 289 19.49 0.03 -14.56
N VAL A 290 19.10 0.49 -13.39
CA VAL A 290 17.70 0.45 -12.92
C VAL A 290 16.85 1.38 -13.79
N ASP A 291 17.31 2.61 -14.03
CA ASP A 291 16.62 3.58 -14.88
C ASP A 291 16.36 3.01 -16.28
N ALA A 292 17.39 2.46 -16.92
CA ALA A 292 17.26 1.85 -18.25
C ALA A 292 16.31 0.64 -18.26
N ALA A 293 16.27 -0.16 -17.21
CA ALA A 293 15.35 -1.30 -17.12
C ALA A 293 13.89 -0.86 -16.91
N LEU A 294 13.67 0.20 -16.09
CA LEU A 294 12.36 0.81 -15.90
C LEU A 294 11.85 1.47 -17.19
N ASP A 295 12.71 2.23 -17.89
CA ASP A 295 12.34 2.84 -19.17
C ASP A 295 12.00 1.79 -20.24
N ALA A 296 12.72 0.67 -20.28
CA ALA A 296 12.47 -0.40 -21.24
C ALA A 296 11.10 -1.07 -21.00
N GLU A 297 10.74 -1.39 -19.74
CA GLU A 297 9.44 -1.99 -19.45
C GLU A 297 8.29 -1.04 -19.77
N GLN A 298 8.46 0.26 -19.49
CA GLN A 298 7.43 1.27 -19.77
C GLN A 298 7.22 1.47 -21.28
N ALA A 299 8.24 1.21 -22.09
CA ALA A 299 8.16 1.32 -23.56
C ALA A 299 7.58 0.08 -24.25
N SER A 300 7.45 -1.05 -23.57
CA SER A 300 6.92 -2.30 -24.15
C SER A 300 5.43 -2.43 -23.97
N PHE A 301 4.69 -2.57 -25.08
CA PHE A 301 3.23 -2.76 -25.11
C PHE A 301 2.81 -4.23 -25.24
N ASP A 302 3.73 -5.14 -25.52
CA ASP A 302 3.47 -6.57 -25.45
C ASP A 302 3.47 -7.03 -23.98
N PRO A 303 2.37 -7.60 -23.46
CA PRO A 303 2.28 -7.94 -22.04
C PRO A 303 3.29 -9.00 -21.59
N ALA A 304 3.64 -9.96 -22.45
CA ALA A 304 4.57 -11.03 -22.10
C ALA A 304 6.01 -10.53 -22.09
N GLU A 305 6.38 -9.71 -23.05
CA GLU A 305 7.69 -9.04 -23.07
C GLU A 305 7.82 -8.09 -21.90
N ARG A 306 6.81 -7.27 -21.64
CA ARG A 306 6.79 -6.31 -20.54
C ARG A 306 6.93 -7.00 -19.18
N ALA A 307 6.27 -8.15 -18.97
CA ALA A 307 6.41 -8.92 -17.73
C ALA A 307 7.87 -9.34 -17.49
N LYS A 308 8.62 -9.77 -18.53
CA LYS A 308 10.04 -10.11 -18.45
C LYS A 308 10.90 -8.89 -18.15
N LEU A 309 10.59 -7.74 -18.74
CA LEU A 309 11.30 -6.49 -18.48
C LEU A 309 11.06 -5.99 -17.04
N LEU A 310 9.84 -6.12 -16.53
CA LEU A 310 9.50 -5.86 -15.12
C LEU A 310 10.28 -6.79 -14.18
N GLU A 311 10.31 -8.10 -14.46
CA GLU A 311 11.12 -9.07 -13.68
C GLU A 311 12.58 -8.64 -13.61
N LYS A 312 13.16 -8.24 -14.75
CA LYS A 312 14.55 -7.75 -14.80
C LYS A 312 14.73 -6.47 -13.98
N ALA A 313 13.84 -5.49 -14.11
CA ALA A 313 13.91 -4.25 -13.33
C ALA A 313 13.78 -4.51 -11.82
N MET A 314 12.84 -5.37 -11.43
CA MET A 314 12.66 -5.75 -10.03
C MET A 314 13.84 -6.55 -9.47
N SER A 315 14.45 -7.42 -10.27
CA SER A 315 15.66 -8.16 -9.86
C SER A 315 16.85 -7.22 -9.62
N LEU A 316 17.05 -6.22 -10.48
CA LEU A 316 18.04 -5.17 -10.25
C LEU A 316 17.76 -4.38 -8.96
N LEU A 317 16.50 -4.05 -8.69
CA LEU A 317 16.10 -3.39 -7.44
C LEU A 317 16.34 -4.27 -6.22
N MET A 318 16.07 -5.57 -6.32
CA MET A 318 16.43 -6.51 -5.24
C MET A 318 17.93 -6.56 -5.01
N GLU A 319 18.73 -6.60 -6.07
CA GLU A 319 20.21 -6.59 -5.96
C GLU A 319 20.73 -5.29 -5.33
N GLU A 320 20.23 -4.14 -5.77
CA GLU A 320 20.63 -2.82 -5.26
C GLU A 320 20.08 -2.51 -3.86
N ALA A 321 18.99 -3.18 -3.46
CA ALA A 321 18.37 -3.10 -2.15
C ALA A 321 18.08 -1.66 -1.66
N PRO A 322 17.49 -0.76 -2.46
CA PRO A 322 17.21 0.61 -2.03
C PRO A 322 16.23 0.69 -0.87
N VAL A 323 15.42 -0.34 -0.71
CA VAL A 323 14.48 -0.54 0.39
C VAL A 323 14.53 -1.99 0.88
N ALA A 324 13.95 -2.26 2.04
CA ALA A 324 13.60 -3.62 2.42
C ALA A 324 12.07 -3.78 2.29
N TRP A 325 11.62 -4.56 1.29
CA TRP A 325 10.21 -4.96 1.21
C TRP A 325 9.88 -5.84 2.39
N LEU A 326 8.79 -5.54 3.10
CA LEU A 326 8.48 -6.17 4.38
C LEU A 326 7.35 -7.18 4.25
N TYR A 327 6.15 -6.69 3.93
CA TYR A 327 4.94 -7.51 3.86
C TYR A 327 3.82 -6.81 3.09
N GLN A 328 2.83 -7.61 2.68
CA GLN A 328 1.50 -7.16 2.29
C GLN A 328 0.53 -7.45 3.42
N TYR A 329 -0.39 -6.53 3.72
CA TYR A 329 -1.47 -6.81 4.66
C TYR A 329 -2.45 -7.83 4.10
N GLN A 330 -3.07 -8.57 5.00
CA GLN A 330 -4.37 -9.17 4.77
C GLN A 330 -5.41 -8.15 5.20
N GLY A 331 -6.17 -7.61 4.25
CA GLY A 331 -7.28 -6.72 4.52
C GLY A 331 -8.40 -7.49 5.22
N LEU A 332 -8.90 -6.94 6.32
CA LEU A 332 -9.97 -7.56 7.11
C LEU A 332 -11.18 -6.66 7.11
N GLN A 333 -12.29 -7.16 6.58
CA GLN A 333 -13.58 -6.48 6.57
C GLN A 333 -14.58 -7.29 7.39
N GLY A 334 -15.29 -6.62 8.29
CA GLY A 334 -16.41 -7.23 9.01
C GLY A 334 -17.68 -7.08 8.19
N VAL A 335 -18.40 -8.17 7.95
CA VAL A 335 -19.56 -8.19 7.06
C VAL A 335 -20.75 -8.84 7.75
N SER A 336 -21.91 -8.19 7.74
CA SER A 336 -23.17 -8.76 8.19
C SER A 336 -23.50 -10.04 7.42
N ASN A 337 -24.01 -11.06 8.11
CA ASN A 337 -24.43 -12.29 7.47
C ASN A 337 -25.66 -12.10 6.56
N ASP A 338 -26.32 -10.97 6.62
CA ASP A 338 -27.48 -10.61 5.78
C ASP A 338 -27.04 -10.21 4.36
N PHE A 339 -25.73 -10.05 4.10
CA PHE A 339 -25.18 -9.69 2.79
C PHE A 339 -24.25 -10.79 2.26
N ASP A 340 -24.30 -10.98 0.93
CA ASP A 340 -23.26 -11.68 0.18
C ASP A 340 -22.26 -10.63 -0.34
N PHE A 341 -21.08 -10.63 0.26
CA PHE A 341 -19.96 -9.73 -0.06
C PHE A 341 -18.66 -10.50 0.10
N LYS A 342 -17.71 -10.24 -0.78
CA LYS A 342 -16.34 -10.78 -0.70
C LYS A 342 -15.35 -9.64 -0.68
N ALA A 343 -14.38 -9.71 0.22
CA ALA A 343 -13.26 -8.79 0.24
C ALA A 343 -12.46 -8.89 -1.06
N ASN A 344 -12.00 -7.74 -1.55
CA ASN A 344 -11.16 -7.63 -2.73
C ASN A 344 -9.76 -7.09 -2.38
N PRO A 345 -8.74 -7.29 -3.26
CA PRO A 345 -7.37 -6.85 -3.00
C PRO A 345 -7.19 -5.34 -2.83
N GLY A 346 -8.13 -4.52 -3.35
CA GLY A 346 -8.12 -3.06 -3.20
C GLY A 346 -8.67 -2.59 -1.85
N GLU A 347 -9.29 -3.48 -1.07
CA GLU A 347 -10.03 -3.18 0.17
C GLU A 347 -11.25 -2.25 -0.05
N ASP A 348 -11.66 -2.08 -1.31
CA ASP A 348 -12.77 -1.24 -1.67
C ASP A 348 -14.11 -1.91 -1.34
N VAL A 349 -15.11 -1.07 -0.99
CA VAL A 349 -16.50 -1.49 -0.89
C VAL A 349 -17.26 -0.88 -2.06
N TYR A 350 -17.36 -1.64 -3.14
CA TYR A 350 -18.15 -1.22 -4.28
C TYR A 350 -19.63 -1.48 -4.04
N ALA A 351 -20.43 -0.47 -4.27
CA ALA A 351 -21.86 -0.50 -4.03
C ALA A 351 -22.60 -1.63 -4.77
N TRP A 352 -22.13 -2.02 -5.94
CA TRP A 352 -22.69 -3.10 -6.74
C TRP A 352 -22.31 -4.51 -6.28
N ASP A 353 -21.30 -4.62 -5.39
CA ASP A 353 -20.90 -5.91 -4.79
C ASP A 353 -21.74 -6.28 -3.55
N LEU A 354 -22.54 -5.33 -3.06
CA LEU A 354 -23.40 -5.51 -1.90
C LEU A 354 -24.69 -6.22 -2.31
N LYS A 355 -24.77 -7.52 -2.14
CA LYS A 355 -25.96 -8.30 -2.49
C LYS A 355 -26.67 -8.73 -1.22
N PRO A 356 -27.88 -8.13 -0.91
CA PRO A 356 -28.70 -8.63 0.16
C PRO A 356 -29.07 -10.09 -0.07
N LYS A 357 -28.95 -10.93 0.94
CA LYS A 357 -29.42 -12.31 0.87
C LYS A 357 -30.94 -12.34 0.95
N ALA A 358 -31.55 -13.22 0.15
CA ALA A 358 -32.98 -13.49 0.31
C ALA A 358 -33.26 -13.99 1.74
N ARG A 359 -34.27 -13.38 2.34
CA ARG A 359 -34.79 -13.79 3.67
C ARG A 359 -35.53 -15.11 3.58
#